data_5482db91ea6081e663c17251ebd88d4f
#
_entry.id   5482db91ea6081e663c17251ebd88d4f
#
_cell.length_a   1.000
_cell.length_b   1.000
_cell.length_c   1.000
_cell.angle_alpha   90.00
_cell.angle_beta   90.00
_cell.angle_gamma   90.00
#
_symmetry.space_group_name_H-M   'P 1'
#
loop_
_entity.id
_entity.type
_entity.pdbx_description
1 polymer ?
#
loop_
_entity_poly.entity_id
_entity_poly.type
_entity_poly.pdbx_seq_one_letter_code
_entity_poly.pdbx_strand_id
1 'polypeptide(L)'
;MRKSSSQRLYRGAGAVILASVFNHFADRLLGIKIEAFSGNVLEYFSPLWVLDMFLVPFLAGVLVSAIYGFGGKWVSYFPPLIVRALSYIEIAYVTGVPPGHVLIPLGWWGFFVILTIESSALGGVIGEVMIKRTYGRTPPQKAVAKQAGPTPR
;
A
#
# COMPACT_ATOMS: atom_id res chain seq x y z
N MET A 1 13.51 -9.66 22.93
CA MET A 1 12.64 -8.62 23.50
C MET A 1 11.32 -8.57 22.73
N ARG A 2 10.21 -8.83 23.41
CA ARG A 2 8.86 -8.76 22.82
C ARG A 2 8.47 -7.30 22.73
N LYS A 3 8.47 -6.70 21.52
CA LYS A 3 8.03 -5.31 21.34
C LYS A 3 6.64 -5.15 21.94
N SER A 4 6.44 -4.12 22.73
CA SER A 4 5.15 -3.77 23.34
C SER A 4 4.07 -3.69 22.24
N SER A 5 2.86 -4.18 22.53
CA SER A 5 1.72 -4.16 21.61
C SER A 5 1.43 -2.73 21.10
N SER A 6 1.61 -1.72 21.95
CA SER A 6 1.46 -0.31 21.59
C SER A 6 2.45 0.16 20.54
N GLN A 7 3.72 -0.27 20.59
CA GLN A 7 4.71 0.10 19.57
C GLN A 7 4.36 -0.46 18.17
N ARG A 8 3.76 -1.65 18.11
CA ARG A 8 3.29 -2.20 16.83
C ARG A 8 2.11 -1.42 16.26
N LEU A 9 1.19 -1.01 17.13
CA LEU A 9 0.03 -0.20 16.75
C LEU A 9 0.46 1.15 16.17
N TYR A 10 1.35 1.89 16.84
CA TYR A 10 1.86 3.18 16.35
C TYR A 10 2.64 3.05 15.04
N ARG A 11 3.43 1.99 14.88
CA ARG A 11 4.12 1.73 13.61
C ARG A 11 3.14 1.40 12.48
N GLY A 12 2.10 0.62 12.78
CA GLY A 12 1.03 0.31 11.81
C GLY A 12 0.28 1.56 11.38
N ALA A 13 -0.17 2.37 12.33
CA ALA A 13 -0.85 3.63 12.05
C ALA A 13 0.04 4.58 11.23
N GLY A 14 1.31 4.75 11.62
CA GLY A 14 2.27 5.58 10.88
C GLY A 14 2.51 5.07 9.45
N ALA A 15 2.62 3.75 9.26
CA ALA A 15 2.79 3.14 7.94
C ALA A 15 1.56 3.38 7.05
N VAL A 16 0.35 3.21 7.59
CA VAL A 16 -0.90 3.47 6.85
C VAL A 16 -1.02 4.94 6.48
N ILE A 17 -0.77 5.85 7.41
CA ILE A 17 -0.85 7.30 7.14
C ILE A 17 0.14 7.69 6.04
N LEU A 18 1.42 7.33 6.17
CA LEU A 18 2.44 7.68 5.18
C LEU A 18 2.13 7.08 3.79
N ALA A 19 1.71 5.83 3.74
CA ALA A 19 1.36 5.19 2.48
C ALA A 19 0.08 5.77 1.86
N SER A 20 -0.91 6.19 2.68
CA SER A 20 -2.10 6.88 2.19
C SER A 20 -1.77 8.26 1.65
N VAL A 21 -0.91 9.02 2.33
CA VAL A 21 -0.40 10.31 1.84
C VAL A 21 0.33 10.13 0.52
N PHE A 22 1.25 9.16 0.43
CA PHE A 22 1.95 8.83 -0.81
C PHE A 22 0.96 8.50 -1.94
N ASN A 23 0.01 7.60 -1.70
CA ASN A 23 -0.98 7.20 -2.69
C ASN A 23 -1.83 8.40 -3.16
N HIS A 24 -2.33 9.20 -2.23
CA HIS A 24 -3.12 10.40 -2.53
C HIS A 24 -2.35 11.42 -3.38
N PHE A 25 -1.08 11.70 -3.03
CA PHE A 25 -0.26 12.63 -3.82
C PHE A 25 0.06 12.07 -5.21
N ALA A 26 0.31 10.77 -5.34
CA ALA A 26 0.56 10.13 -6.63
C ALA A 26 -0.68 10.20 -7.54
N ASP A 27 -1.88 9.93 -7.00
CA ASP A 27 -3.14 10.10 -7.74
C ASP A 27 -3.31 11.53 -8.26
N ARG A 28 -3.02 12.52 -7.41
CA ARG A 28 -3.10 13.93 -7.79
C ARG A 28 -2.08 14.32 -8.87
N LEU A 29 -0.87 13.78 -8.82
CA LEU A 29 0.18 14.01 -9.82
C LEU A 29 -0.18 13.39 -11.18
N LEU A 30 -0.77 12.20 -11.17
CA LEU A 30 -1.21 11.53 -12.40
C LEU A 30 -2.47 12.20 -12.99
N GLY A 31 -3.22 12.95 -12.19
CA GLY A 31 -4.43 13.66 -12.62
C GLY A 31 -5.58 12.76 -13.02
N ILE A 32 -5.51 11.47 -12.71
CA ILE A 32 -6.55 10.48 -13.01
C ILE A 32 -7.59 10.45 -11.89
N LYS A 33 -8.85 10.42 -12.27
CA LYS A 33 -9.98 10.27 -11.34
C LYS A 33 -10.72 8.98 -11.68
N ILE A 34 -10.35 7.90 -11.02
CA ILE A 34 -10.95 6.57 -11.23
C ILE A 34 -12.46 6.58 -10.92
N GLU A 35 -12.87 7.47 -10.03
CA GLU A 35 -14.24 7.62 -9.55
C GLU A 35 -15.16 8.34 -10.54
N ALA A 36 -14.60 9.00 -11.57
CA ALA A 36 -15.36 9.76 -12.56
C ALA A 36 -15.18 9.17 -13.96
N PHE A 37 -16.28 8.91 -14.65
CA PHE A 37 -16.31 8.30 -15.99
C PHE A 37 -16.74 9.28 -17.06
N SER A 38 -15.92 9.47 -18.08
CA SER A 38 -16.20 10.36 -19.21
C SER A 38 -17.09 9.74 -20.31
N GLY A 39 -17.48 8.48 -20.18
CA GLY A 39 -18.17 7.74 -21.25
C GLY A 39 -17.23 7.11 -22.28
N ASN A 40 -15.93 7.42 -22.24
CA ASN A 40 -14.94 6.86 -23.16
C ASN A 40 -14.18 5.71 -22.51
N VAL A 41 -14.44 4.49 -22.96
CA VAL A 41 -13.80 3.26 -22.43
C VAL A 41 -12.27 3.28 -22.62
N LEU A 42 -11.75 3.93 -23.65
CA LEU A 42 -10.31 4.01 -23.91
C LEU A 42 -9.57 4.82 -22.83
N GLU A 43 -10.25 5.70 -22.13
CA GLU A 43 -9.67 6.48 -21.04
C GLU A 43 -9.26 5.59 -19.84
N TYR A 44 -10.01 4.52 -19.56
CA TYR A 44 -9.67 3.54 -18.55
C TYR A 44 -8.48 2.64 -18.91
N PHE A 45 -8.11 2.56 -20.16
CA PHE A 45 -6.93 1.79 -20.59
C PHE A 45 -5.75 2.68 -20.92
N SER A 46 -5.80 3.97 -20.52
CA SER A 46 -4.64 4.84 -20.67
C SER A 46 -3.49 4.35 -19.77
N PRO A 47 -2.22 4.51 -20.21
CA PRO A 47 -1.07 4.12 -19.39
C PRO A 47 -1.08 4.78 -18.01
N LEU A 48 -1.51 6.03 -17.91
CA LEU A 48 -1.59 6.76 -16.63
C LEU A 48 -2.63 6.14 -15.70
N TRP A 49 -3.78 5.72 -16.22
CA TRP A 49 -4.80 5.02 -15.45
C TRP A 49 -4.28 3.67 -14.92
N VAL A 50 -3.56 2.91 -15.75
CA VAL A 50 -2.95 1.64 -15.32
C VAL A 50 -1.91 1.87 -14.23
N LEU A 51 -1.10 2.93 -14.35
CA LEU A 51 -0.13 3.29 -13.31
C LEU A 51 -0.83 3.63 -11.99
N ASP A 52 -1.89 4.43 -12.04
CA ASP A 52 -2.66 4.85 -10.86
C ASP A 52 -3.40 3.66 -10.21
N MET A 53 -3.94 2.76 -11.02
CA MET A 53 -4.68 1.60 -10.54
C MET A 53 -3.79 0.51 -9.93
N PHE A 54 -2.59 0.30 -10.48
CA PHE A 54 -1.74 -0.83 -10.10
C PHE A 54 -0.41 -0.43 -9.49
N LEU A 55 0.37 0.44 -10.12
CA LEU A 55 1.71 0.76 -9.67
C LEU A 55 1.71 1.59 -8.38
N VAL A 56 0.86 2.59 -8.31
CA VAL A 56 0.79 3.47 -7.12
C VAL A 56 0.40 2.69 -5.87
N PRO A 57 -0.71 1.91 -5.84
CA PRO A 57 -1.05 1.09 -4.68
C PRO A 57 -0.01 0.00 -4.40
N PHE A 58 0.61 -0.59 -5.42
CA PHE A 58 1.70 -1.55 -5.25
C PHE A 58 2.87 -0.92 -4.46
N LEU A 59 3.33 0.26 -4.87
CA LEU A 59 4.41 0.98 -4.17
C LEU A 59 3.99 1.40 -2.75
N ALA A 60 2.73 1.79 -2.55
CA ALA A 60 2.19 2.05 -1.22
C ALA A 60 2.26 0.80 -0.33
N GLY A 61 1.95 -0.38 -0.86
CA GLY A 61 2.08 -1.66 -0.16
C GLY A 61 3.52 -2.01 0.21
N VAL A 62 4.48 -1.80 -0.71
CA VAL A 62 5.92 -1.95 -0.42
C VAL A 62 6.34 -1.00 0.71
N LEU A 63 5.90 0.26 0.67
CA LEU A 63 6.20 1.26 1.68
C LEU A 63 5.65 0.86 3.06
N VAL A 64 4.40 0.37 3.12
CA VAL A 64 3.81 -0.16 4.37
C VAL A 64 4.69 -1.26 4.95
N SER A 65 5.07 -2.24 4.14
CA SER A 65 5.90 -3.35 4.61
C SER A 65 7.29 -2.89 5.03
N ALA A 66 7.89 -1.92 4.35
CA ALA A 66 9.18 -1.35 4.72
C ALA A 66 9.15 -0.71 6.12
N ILE A 67 8.04 -0.03 6.47
CA ILE A 67 7.89 0.65 7.76
C ILE A 67 7.44 -0.33 8.85
N TYR A 68 6.40 -1.12 8.58
CA TYR A 68 5.79 -2.01 9.56
C TYR A 68 6.64 -3.25 9.83
N GLY A 69 7.23 -3.83 8.80
CA GLY A 69 7.97 -5.09 8.87
C GLY A 69 7.07 -6.31 8.65
N PHE A 70 7.35 -7.38 9.39
CA PHE A 70 6.59 -8.63 9.28
C PHE A 70 5.10 -8.45 9.61
N GLY A 71 4.23 -8.90 8.73
CA GLY A 71 2.78 -8.73 8.79
C GLY A 71 2.30 -7.50 8.05
N GLY A 72 3.20 -6.73 7.43
CA GLY A 72 2.91 -5.53 6.65
C GLY A 72 1.92 -5.77 5.50
N LYS A 73 1.93 -6.96 4.91
CA LYS A 73 0.97 -7.36 3.88
C LYS A 73 -0.49 -7.17 4.29
N TRP A 74 -0.83 -7.44 5.55
CA TRP A 74 -2.19 -7.26 6.06
C TRP A 74 -2.55 -5.78 6.29
N VAL A 75 -1.54 -4.99 6.63
CA VAL A 75 -1.70 -3.55 6.85
C VAL A 75 -1.77 -2.79 5.52
N SER A 76 -1.19 -3.34 4.44
CA SER A 76 -1.15 -2.71 3.12
C SER A 76 -2.52 -2.62 2.42
N TYR A 77 -3.55 -3.33 2.90
CA TYR A 77 -4.92 -3.19 2.40
C TYR A 77 -5.54 -1.81 2.68
N PHE A 78 -5.12 -1.15 3.77
CA PHE A 78 -5.78 0.08 4.25
C PHE A 78 -5.48 1.33 3.41
N PRO A 79 -4.24 1.63 2.98
CA PRO A 79 -3.95 2.86 2.26
C PRO A 79 -4.81 3.07 1.00
N PRO A 80 -4.89 2.12 0.03
CA PRO A 80 -5.72 2.33 -1.15
C PRO A 80 -7.21 2.37 -0.82
N LEU A 81 -7.68 1.60 0.15
CA LEU A 81 -9.08 1.65 0.59
C LEU A 81 -9.44 3.04 1.12
N ILE A 82 -8.62 3.60 1.99
CA ILE A 82 -8.83 4.93 2.58
C ILE A 82 -8.82 6.00 1.48
N VAL A 83 -7.81 5.98 0.60
CA VAL A 83 -7.67 6.99 -0.44
C VAL A 83 -8.82 6.93 -1.43
N ARG A 84 -9.21 5.74 -1.90
CA ARG A 84 -10.34 5.58 -2.83
C ARG A 84 -11.67 5.98 -2.20
N ALA A 85 -11.89 5.64 -0.92
CA ALA A 85 -13.09 6.06 -0.21
C ALA A 85 -13.17 7.58 -0.06
N LEU A 86 -12.06 8.23 0.32
CA LEU A 86 -11.99 9.68 0.45
C LEU A 86 -12.16 10.37 -0.91
N SER A 87 -11.53 9.88 -1.98
CA SER A 87 -11.68 10.43 -3.34
C SER A 87 -13.12 10.31 -3.85
N TYR A 88 -13.78 9.18 -3.59
CA TYR A 88 -15.20 9.02 -3.95
C TYR A 88 -16.10 10.01 -3.21
N ILE A 89 -15.90 10.16 -1.89
CA ILE A 89 -16.67 11.12 -1.07
C ILE A 89 -16.38 12.55 -1.53
N GLU A 90 -15.12 12.88 -1.81
CA GLU A 90 -14.74 14.22 -2.29
C GLU A 90 -15.47 14.56 -3.59
N ILE A 91 -15.49 13.67 -4.57
CA ILE A 91 -16.14 13.91 -5.87
C ILE A 91 -17.66 13.91 -5.72
N ALA A 92 -18.21 13.00 -4.91
CA ALA A 92 -19.67 12.87 -4.77
C ALA A 92 -20.30 14.07 -4.02
N TYR A 93 -19.60 14.63 -3.02
CA TYR A 93 -20.23 15.56 -2.06
C TYR A 93 -19.53 16.92 -1.91
N VAL A 94 -18.25 17.04 -2.33
CA VAL A 94 -17.47 18.27 -2.08
C VAL A 94 -17.14 19.02 -3.36
N THR A 95 -16.40 18.40 -4.27
CA THR A 95 -15.93 19.04 -5.49
C THR A 95 -16.92 18.95 -6.66
N GLY A 96 -17.80 17.95 -6.60
CA GLY A 96 -18.67 17.59 -7.71
C GLY A 96 -17.93 16.80 -8.81
N VAL A 97 -18.74 16.20 -9.69
CA VAL A 97 -18.24 15.46 -10.85
C VAL A 97 -17.75 16.44 -11.91
N PRO A 98 -16.56 16.23 -12.52
CA PRO A 98 -16.07 17.10 -13.58
C PRO A 98 -17.06 17.22 -14.75
N PRO A 99 -17.09 18.36 -15.47
CA PRO A 99 -17.94 18.52 -16.65
C PRO A 99 -17.70 17.40 -17.67
N GLY A 100 -18.79 16.83 -18.19
CA GLY A 100 -18.74 15.74 -19.16
C GLY A 100 -18.44 14.37 -18.56
N HIS A 101 -18.33 14.24 -17.25
CA HIS A 101 -18.14 12.99 -16.55
C HIS A 101 -19.39 12.62 -15.73
N VAL A 102 -19.52 11.33 -15.41
CA VAL A 102 -20.51 10.82 -14.46
C VAL A 102 -19.82 10.08 -13.33
N LEU A 103 -20.41 10.14 -12.15
CA LEU A 103 -19.89 9.36 -11.01
C LEU A 103 -20.09 7.87 -11.29
N ILE A 104 -19.04 7.08 -11.09
CA ILE A 104 -19.10 5.63 -11.29
C ILE A 104 -20.10 5.02 -10.30
N PRO A 105 -20.98 4.10 -10.75
CA PRO A 105 -21.83 3.33 -9.87
C PRO A 105 -21.01 2.55 -8.82
N LEU A 106 -21.52 2.46 -7.59
CA LEU A 106 -20.83 1.83 -6.46
C LEU A 106 -20.31 0.41 -6.75
N GLY A 107 -21.03 -0.36 -7.58
CA GLY A 107 -20.60 -1.71 -7.97
C GLY A 107 -19.28 -1.71 -8.76
N TRP A 108 -19.16 -0.83 -9.74
CA TRP A 108 -17.93 -0.66 -10.52
C TRP A 108 -16.82 -0.02 -9.69
N TRP A 109 -17.15 0.97 -8.87
CA TRP A 109 -16.20 1.54 -7.93
C TRP A 109 -15.63 0.49 -6.99
N GLY A 110 -16.49 -0.33 -6.39
CA GLY A 110 -16.07 -1.44 -5.52
C GLY A 110 -15.12 -2.41 -6.21
N PHE A 111 -15.38 -2.75 -7.48
CA PHE A 111 -14.50 -3.59 -8.28
C PHE A 111 -13.10 -2.96 -8.44
N PHE A 112 -13.01 -1.67 -8.77
CA PHE A 112 -11.74 -0.98 -8.88
C PHE A 112 -11.01 -0.84 -7.53
N VAL A 113 -11.75 -0.63 -6.44
CA VAL A 113 -11.17 -0.65 -5.09
C VAL A 113 -10.55 -2.00 -4.77
N ILE A 114 -11.20 -3.11 -5.11
CA ILE A 114 -10.63 -4.45 -4.93
C ILE A 114 -9.32 -4.61 -5.71
N LEU A 115 -9.27 -4.17 -6.96
CA LEU A 115 -8.06 -4.25 -7.78
C LEU A 115 -6.89 -3.43 -7.17
N THR A 116 -7.16 -2.23 -6.66
CA THR A 116 -6.12 -1.41 -6.00
C THR A 116 -5.65 -2.04 -4.70
N ILE A 117 -6.56 -2.62 -3.91
CA ILE A 117 -6.24 -3.33 -2.67
C ILE A 117 -5.36 -4.55 -2.96
N GLU A 118 -5.71 -5.37 -3.94
CA GLU A 118 -4.93 -6.56 -4.32
C GLU A 118 -3.54 -6.17 -4.84
N SER A 119 -3.43 -5.11 -5.61
CA SER A 119 -2.14 -4.59 -6.04
C SER A 119 -1.28 -4.14 -4.85
N SER A 120 -1.86 -3.46 -3.87
CA SER A 120 -1.17 -3.06 -2.65
C SER A 120 -0.76 -4.27 -1.79
N ALA A 121 -1.60 -5.30 -1.73
CA ALA A 121 -1.27 -6.54 -1.04
C ALA A 121 -0.06 -7.25 -1.65
N LEU A 122 0.00 -7.32 -3.00
CA LEU A 122 1.17 -7.85 -3.71
C LEU A 122 2.43 -7.04 -3.39
N GLY A 123 2.34 -5.71 -3.39
CA GLY A 123 3.42 -4.83 -2.95
C GLY A 123 3.85 -5.12 -1.51
N GLY A 124 2.88 -5.32 -0.62
CA GLY A 124 3.11 -5.71 0.78
C GLY A 124 3.88 -7.02 0.92
N VAL A 125 3.51 -8.04 0.15
CA VAL A 125 4.23 -9.34 0.14
C VAL A 125 5.66 -9.17 -0.36
N ILE A 126 5.86 -8.44 -1.46
CA ILE A 126 7.19 -8.22 -2.02
C ILE A 126 8.06 -7.43 -1.02
N GLY A 127 7.52 -6.39 -0.39
CA GLY A 127 8.21 -5.64 0.64
C GLY A 127 8.65 -6.52 1.83
N GLU A 128 7.80 -7.45 2.29
CA GLU A 128 8.17 -8.41 3.34
C GLU A 128 9.30 -9.36 2.88
N VAL A 129 9.24 -9.85 1.64
CA VAL A 129 10.30 -10.72 1.09
C VAL A 129 11.63 -9.98 1.00
N MET A 130 11.62 -8.72 0.57
CA MET A 130 12.82 -7.88 0.51
C MET A 130 13.44 -7.71 1.91
N ILE A 131 12.62 -7.42 2.92
CA ILE A 131 13.09 -7.27 4.31
C ILE A 131 13.69 -8.59 4.82
N LYS A 132 13.04 -9.72 4.58
CA LYS A 132 13.57 -11.04 4.96
C LYS A 132 14.94 -11.31 4.34
N ARG A 133 15.11 -10.99 3.06
CA ARG A 133 16.38 -11.19 2.36
C ARG A 133 17.49 -10.28 2.88
N THR A 134 17.16 -9.05 3.24
CA THR A 134 18.13 -8.05 3.69
C THR A 134 18.56 -8.29 5.14
N TYR A 135 17.60 -8.53 6.05
CA TYR A 135 17.87 -8.68 7.49
C TYR A 135 18.02 -10.14 7.94
N GLY A 136 17.55 -11.13 7.18
CA GLY A 136 17.67 -12.55 7.50
C GLY A 136 19.06 -13.15 7.27
N ARG A 137 20.00 -12.40 6.67
CA ARG A 137 21.37 -12.85 6.39
C ARG A 137 22.38 -12.58 7.51
N THR A 138 21.98 -11.94 8.60
CA THR A 138 22.86 -11.80 9.77
C THR A 138 22.95 -13.18 10.45
N PRO A 139 24.14 -13.84 10.46
CA PRO A 139 24.26 -15.12 11.12
C PRO A 139 23.86 -14.95 12.59
N PRO A 140 23.05 -15.85 13.16
CA PRO A 140 22.68 -15.75 14.55
C PRO A 140 23.96 -15.84 15.39
N GLN A 141 24.23 -14.86 16.22
CA GLN A 141 25.40 -14.79 17.12
C GLN A 141 25.58 -16.07 17.95
N LYS A 142 24.54 -16.90 18.08
CA LYS A 142 24.58 -18.20 18.71
C LYS A 142 25.45 -19.26 18.00
N ALA A 143 25.67 -19.11 16.68
CA ALA A 143 26.53 -20.04 15.94
C ALA A 143 28.01 -19.80 16.24
N VAL A 144 28.40 -18.54 16.49
CA VAL A 144 29.79 -18.21 16.82
C VAL A 144 30.14 -18.62 18.26
N ALA A 145 29.19 -18.48 19.19
CA ALA A 145 29.39 -18.90 20.58
C ALA A 145 29.49 -20.43 20.75
N LYS A 146 28.93 -21.24 19.83
CA LYS A 146 29.00 -22.68 19.85
C LYS A 146 30.28 -23.25 19.22
N GLN A 147 31.00 -22.43 18.42
CA GLN A 147 32.30 -22.77 17.86
C GLN A 147 33.48 -22.40 18.75
N ALA A 148 33.28 -21.51 19.71
CA ALA A 148 34.22 -21.25 20.78
C ALA A 148 34.06 -22.41 21.81
N GLY A 149 34.75 -23.50 21.55
CA GLY A 149 34.80 -24.65 22.46
C GLY A 149 35.25 -24.26 23.87
N PRO A 150 34.99 -25.08 24.88
CA PRO A 150 35.40 -24.78 26.25
C PRO A 150 36.90 -24.57 26.29
N THR A 151 37.33 -23.39 26.76
CA THR A 151 38.74 -23.09 27.05
C THR A 151 39.29 -24.21 27.98
N PRO A 152 40.33 -24.94 27.56
CA PRO A 152 40.94 -25.90 28.47
C PRO A 152 41.52 -25.16 29.69
N ARG A 153 41.18 -25.64 30.88
CA ARG A 153 41.79 -25.24 32.13
C ARG A 153 43.16 -25.85 32.30
#